data_c44a64c1e77a635a3c68eaf2dbf614bb
#
_entry.id   c44a64c1e77a635a3c68eaf2dbf614bb
#
_cell.length_a   1.000
_cell.length_b   1.000
_cell.length_c   1.000
_cell.angle_alpha   90.00
_cell.angle_beta   90.00
_cell.angle_gamma   90.00
#
_symmetry.space_group_name_H-M   'P 1'
#
loop_
_entity.id
_entity.type
_entity.pdbx_description
1 polymer ?
#
loop_
_entity_poly.entity_id
_entity_poly.type
_entity_poly.pdbx_seq_one_letter_code
_entity_poly.pdbx_strand_id
1 'polypeptide(L)'
;ALSVSEAVGLAKSNVSAWPALTVMGEVSGFRGPNARSGHCYFEVKDDGAAMSVIVWRGTYAHAGFELKDGLQVQLTGKFDIYKGSGKMSFVASRISVAGEGVLRQQVAELARKLEREGLMDPMRKRRIPAFCTRVCVVTSLSGSVIEDVKRTLARRNPLVLIDAVGCSVQGTDAPTTIVRALGVAASYKPDAILLVRGGGSFEDLMCFNDESVARAVAACPVPVITGIGHEPDT
;
A
#
# COMPACT_ATOMS: atom_id res chain seq x y z
N ALA A 1 -42.43 17.83 28.69
CA ALA A 1 -40.96 17.77 28.73
C ALA A 1 -40.54 16.33 28.32
N LEU A 2 -39.47 16.23 27.54
CA LEU A 2 -38.88 14.93 27.15
C LEU A 2 -37.89 14.49 28.24
N SER A 3 -37.78 13.18 28.42
CA SER A 3 -36.66 12.62 29.18
C SER A 3 -35.34 12.73 28.39
N VAL A 4 -34.21 12.63 29.07
CA VAL A 4 -32.88 12.62 28.42
C VAL A 4 -32.79 11.51 27.35
N SER A 5 -33.30 10.32 27.67
CA SER A 5 -33.31 9.19 26.74
C SER A 5 -34.14 9.45 25.49
N GLU A 6 -35.30 10.11 25.62
CA GLU A 6 -36.16 10.48 24.49
C GLU A 6 -35.48 11.54 23.63
N ALA A 7 -34.86 12.56 24.24
CA ALA A 7 -34.14 13.62 23.52
C ALA A 7 -32.95 13.05 22.72
N VAL A 8 -32.13 12.21 23.35
CA VAL A 8 -31.02 11.53 22.68
C VAL A 8 -31.52 10.56 21.60
N GLY A 9 -32.65 9.88 21.84
CA GLY A 9 -33.29 9.02 20.84
C GLY A 9 -33.72 9.76 19.58
N LEU A 10 -34.33 10.94 19.74
CA LEU A 10 -34.72 11.82 18.63
C LEU A 10 -33.48 12.30 17.84
N ALA A 11 -32.45 12.78 18.55
CA ALA A 11 -31.21 13.20 17.91
C ALA A 11 -30.57 12.06 17.10
N LYS A 12 -30.48 10.86 17.70
CA LYS A 12 -29.97 9.66 17.02
C LYS A 12 -30.77 9.30 15.77
N SER A 13 -32.10 9.32 15.85
CA SER A 13 -32.96 9.01 14.69
C SER A 13 -32.74 9.98 13.54
N ASN A 14 -32.61 11.29 13.84
CA ASN A 14 -32.33 12.30 12.83
C ASN A 14 -30.94 12.11 12.18
N VAL A 15 -29.91 11.92 13.00
CA VAL A 15 -28.54 11.71 12.51
C VAL A 15 -28.41 10.43 11.71
N SER A 16 -29.07 9.35 12.12
CA SER A 16 -29.06 8.06 11.41
C SER A 16 -29.75 8.10 10.04
N ALA A 17 -30.62 9.07 9.81
CA ALA A 17 -31.27 9.30 8.51
C ALA A 17 -30.35 9.98 7.48
N TRP A 18 -29.25 10.54 7.92
CA TRP A 18 -28.31 11.20 7.00
C TRP A 18 -27.67 10.17 6.06
N PRO A 19 -27.39 10.55 4.80
CA PRO A 19 -26.70 9.67 3.87
C PRO A 19 -25.30 9.33 4.35
N ALA A 20 -24.69 8.33 3.75
CA ALA A 20 -23.26 8.10 3.92
C ALA A 20 -22.48 9.28 3.32
N LEU A 21 -21.49 9.75 4.04
CA LEU A 21 -20.62 10.85 3.64
C LEU A 21 -19.22 10.33 3.38
N THR A 22 -18.53 11.01 2.47
CA THR A 22 -17.09 10.84 2.29
C THR A 22 -16.41 12.13 2.73
N VAL A 23 -15.52 12.00 3.68
CA VAL A 23 -14.80 13.14 4.30
C VAL A 23 -13.31 12.91 4.23
N MET A 24 -12.54 14.00 4.12
CA MET A 24 -11.08 13.99 4.17
C MET A 24 -10.59 14.86 5.32
N GLY A 25 -9.49 14.46 5.93
CA GLY A 25 -8.85 15.26 6.96
C GLY A 25 -7.64 14.54 7.55
N GLU A 26 -6.96 15.24 8.44
CA GLU A 26 -5.76 14.76 9.13
C GLU A 26 -6.12 13.98 10.39
N VAL A 27 -5.50 12.83 10.56
CA VAL A 27 -5.64 12.01 11.78
C VAL A 27 -4.97 12.70 12.96
N SER A 28 -5.65 12.74 14.10
CA SER A 28 -5.15 13.31 15.35
C SER A 28 -5.57 12.46 16.55
N GLY A 29 -4.68 12.31 17.52
CA GLY A 29 -4.95 11.59 18.77
C GLY A 29 -5.06 10.08 18.65
N PHE A 30 -4.54 9.47 17.60
CA PHE A 30 -4.53 8.02 17.45
C PHE A 30 -3.43 7.38 18.30
N ARG A 31 -3.81 6.47 19.18
CA ARG A 31 -2.91 5.78 20.13
C ARG A 31 -2.79 4.27 19.85
N GLY A 32 -3.09 3.85 18.65
CA GLY A 32 -3.18 2.44 18.29
C GLY A 32 -4.60 1.85 18.44
N PRO A 33 -4.82 0.66 17.88
CA PRO A 33 -6.08 -0.07 18.07
C PRO A 33 -6.29 -0.39 19.56
N ASN A 34 -7.54 -0.31 20.00
CA ASN A 34 -7.90 -0.65 21.37
C ASN A 34 -7.51 -2.10 21.70
N ALA A 35 -6.77 -2.31 22.78
CA ALA A 35 -6.19 -3.61 23.15
C ALA A 35 -7.24 -4.74 23.32
N ARG A 36 -8.47 -4.41 23.74
CA ARG A 36 -9.56 -5.39 23.94
C ARG A 36 -10.38 -5.66 22.67
N SER A 37 -10.79 -4.58 21.98
CA SER A 37 -11.74 -4.67 20.88
C SER A 37 -11.09 -4.67 19.51
N GLY A 38 -9.87 -4.18 19.39
CA GLY A 38 -9.18 -3.93 18.12
C GLY A 38 -9.78 -2.77 17.32
N HIS A 39 -10.74 -2.01 17.88
CA HIS A 39 -11.33 -0.85 17.21
C HIS A 39 -10.40 0.35 17.32
N CYS A 40 -10.41 1.21 16.31
CA CYS A 40 -9.63 2.45 16.28
C CYS A 40 -10.53 3.63 16.66
N TYR A 41 -10.06 4.46 17.59
CA TYR A 41 -10.71 5.68 18.05
C TYR A 41 -9.72 6.83 17.92
N PHE A 42 -10.09 7.83 17.16
CA PHE A 42 -9.24 9.00 16.89
C PHE A 42 -10.11 10.19 16.46
N GLU A 43 -9.49 11.31 16.22
CA GLU A 43 -10.13 12.46 15.60
C GLU A 43 -9.61 12.67 14.19
N VAL A 44 -10.47 13.19 13.33
CA VAL A 44 -10.08 13.71 12.02
C VAL A 44 -10.40 15.19 12.02
N LYS A 45 -9.43 16.01 11.62
CA LYS A 45 -9.50 17.46 11.62
C LYS A 45 -9.10 18.04 10.26
N ASP A 46 -9.58 19.23 10.02
CA ASP A 46 -9.10 20.17 9.01
C ASP A 46 -8.86 21.54 9.65
N ASP A 47 -8.68 22.58 8.85
CA ASP A 47 -8.42 23.95 9.35
C ASP A 47 -9.61 24.56 10.12
N GLY A 48 -10.81 24.02 9.95
CA GLY A 48 -12.04 24.61 10.48
C GLY A 48 -12.76 23.74 11.53
N ALA A 49 -12.50 22.44 11.57
CA ALA A 49 -13.25 21.52 12.40
C ALA A 49 -12.47 20.25 12.78
N ALA A 50 -12.94 19.60 13.84
CA ALA A 50 -12.51 18.27 14.22
C ALA A 50 -13.72 17.39 14.54
N MET A 51 -13.66 16.11 14.21
CA MET A 51 -14.70 15.15 14.52
C MET A 51 -14.13 13.85 15.08
N SER A 52 -14.84 13.26 16.05
CA SER A 52 -14.49 11.94 16.58
C SER A 52 -14.83 10.85 15.57
N VAL A 53 -13.90 9.93 15.34
CA VAL A 53 -14.03 8.84 14.37
C VAL A 53 -13.89 7.49 15.07
N ILE A 54 -14.71 6.54 14.61
CA ILE A 54 -14.64 5.14 15.01
C ILE A 54 -14.43 4.30 13.74
N VAL A 55 -13.36 3.48 13.73
CA VAL A 55 -13.13 2.47 12.71
C VAL A 55 -13.15 1.10 13.36
N TRP A 56 -14.09 0.25 12.93
CA TRP A 56 -14.21 -1.10 13.49
C TRP A 56 -13.01 -1.97 13.10
N ARG A 57 -12.65 -2.92 13.94
CA ARG A 57 -11.53 -3.86 13.71
C ARG A 57 -11.55 -4.48 12.32
N GLY A 58 -12.71 -4.95 11.84
CA GLY A 58 -12.84 -5.54 10.51
C GLY A 58 -12.52 -4.55 9.39
N THR A 59 -13.00 -3.32 9.50
CA THR A 59 -12.71 -2.25 8.53
C THR A 59 -11.22 -1.88 8.55
N TYR A 60 -10.62 -1.77 9.73
CA TYR A 60 -9.20 -1.43 9.86
C TYR A 60 -8.28 -2.54 9.35
N ALA A 61 -8.63 -3.81 9.58
CA ALA A 61 -7.85 -4.95 9.08
C ALA A 61 -7.75 -5.00 7.54
N HIS A 62 -8.72 -4.39 6.84
CA HIS A 62 -8.73 -4.31 5.37
C HIS A 62 -8.23 -2.96 4.84
N ALA A 63 -7.74 -2.07 5.71
CA ALA A 63 -7.28 -0.74 5.29
C ALA A 63 -6.00 -0.79 4.44
N GLY A 64 -5.13 -1.78 4.66
CA GLY A 64 -3.89 -1.97 3.89
C GLY A 64 -2.77 -0.99 4.26
N PHE A 65 -2.94 -0.17 5.29
CA PHE A 65 -1.94 0.79 5.77
C PHE A 65 -1.97 0.94 7.30
N GLU A 66 -0.89 1.45 7.85
CA GLU A 66 -0.80 1.76 9.27
C GLU A 66 -1.29 3.19 9.55
N LEU A 67 -2.30 3.31 10.40
CA LEU A 67 -2.84 4.60 10.82
C LEU A 67 -1.87 5.30 11.78
N LYS A 68 -1.61 6.58 11.55
CA LYS A 68 -0.70 7.42 12.38
C LYS A 68 -1.23 8.83 12.46
N ASP A 69 -0.88 9.53 13.53
CA ASP A 69 -1.16 10.97 13.65
C ASP A 69 -0.47 11.74 12.52
N GLY A 70 -1.15 12.76 12.02
CA GLY A 70 -0.70 13.57 10.90
C GLY A 70 -1.00 12.99 9.52
N LEU A 71 -1.49 11.75 9.44
CA LEU A 71 -1.83 11.14 8.15
C LEU A 71 -3.10 11.73 7.58
N GLN A 72 -3.07 12.13 6.30
CA GLN A 72 -4.26 12.56 5.56
C GLN A 72 -5.05 11.33 5.12
N VAL A 73 -6.30 11.22 5.59
CA VAL A 73 -7.16 10.08 5.28
C VAL A 73 -8.46 10.50 4.61
N GLN A 74 -9.00 9.60 3.80
CA GLN A 74 -10.36 9.68 3.29
C GLN A 74 -11.20 8.60 3.98
N LEU A 75 -12.31 9.03 4.56
CA LEU A 75 -13.25 8.18 5.29
C LEU A 75 -14.60 8.18 4.59
N THR A 76 -15.18 7.02 4.39
CA THR A 76 -16.60 6.91 4.00
C THR A 76 -17.37 6.28 5.14
N GLY A 77 -18.46 6.90 5.56
CA GLY A 77 -19.21 6.41 6.72
C GLY A 77 -20.44 7.25 7.02
N LYS A 78 -20.92 7.13 8.24
CA LYS A 78 -22.10 7.85 8.74
C LYS A 78 -21.84 8.36 10.15
N PHE A 79 -22.49 9.47 10.48
CA PHE A 79 -22.59 9.89 11.88
C PHE A 79 -23.52 8.95 12.64
N ASP A 80 -23.16 8.67 13.88
CA ASP A 80 -24.01 7.97 14.85
C ASP A 80 -23.88 8.60 16.24
N ILE A 81 -24.92 8.46 17.05
CA ILE A 81 -24.94 8.91 18.44
C ILE A 81 -25.01 7.70 19.36
N TYR A 82 -24.01 7.59 20.23
CA TYR A 82 -24.01 6.57 21.27
C TYR A 82 -25.02 6.93 22.36
N LYS A 83 -26.09 6.15 22.50
CA LYS A 83 -27.19 6.44 23.41
C LYS A 83 -26.79 6.60 24.88
N GLY A 84 -25.77 5.85 25.33
CA GLY A 84 -25.34 5.86 26.72
C GLY A 84 -24.68 7.18 27.17
N SER A 85 -24.11 7.97 26.27
CA SER A 85 -23.44 9.23 26.60
C SER A 85 -23.91 10.43 25.76
N GLY A 86 -24.75 10.21 24.74
CA GLY A 86 -25.14 11.24 23.78
C GLY A 86 -24.02 11.69 22.85
N LYS A 87 -22.85 11.06 22.90
CA LYS A 87 -21.69 11.45 22.08
C LYS A 87 -21.92 11.07 20.62
N MET A 88 -21.73 12.05 19.73
CA MET A 88 -21.78 11.87 18.30
C MET A 88 -20.38 11.47 17.80
N SER A 89 -20.30 10.51 16.90
CA SER A 89 -19.06 10.08 16.25
C SER A 89 -19.34 9.71 14.80
N PHE A 90 -18.32 9.84 13.96
CA PHE A 90 -18.36 9.36 12.58
C PHE A 90 -17.90 7.89 12.54
N VAL A 91 -18.79 6.98 12.19
CA VAL A 91 -18.50 5.55 12.08
C VAL A 91 -18.11 5.26 10.65
N ALA A 92 -16.82 5.03 10.43
CA ALA A 92 -16.28 4.77 9.10
C ALA A 92 -16.51 3.30 8.68
N SER A 93 -17.10 3.12 7.52
CA SER A 93 -17.24 1.83 6.84
C SER A 93 -16.06 1.55 5.89
N ARG A 94 -15.34 2.61 5.48
CA ARG A 94 -14.11 2.54 4.68
C ARG A 94 -13.15 3.62 5.14
N ILE A 95 -11.86 3.29 5.12
CA ILE A 95 -10.76 4.22 5.36
C ILE A 95 -9.66 3.96 4.32
N SER A 96 -9.09 5.01 3.75
CA SER A 96 -7.95 4.96 2.82
C SER A 96 -7.06 6.19 3.03
N VAL A 97 -5.83 6.13 2.56
CA VAL A 97 -4.97 7.32 2.48
C VAL A 97 -5.56 8.29 1.45
N ALA A 98 -5.56 9.56 1.76
CA ALA A 98 -6.09 10.58 0.84
C ALA A 98 -5.26 10.61 -0.46
N GLY A 99 -5.93 10.62 -1.61
CA GLY A 99 -5.26 10.58 -2.92
C GLY A 99 -5.02 9.17 -3.48
N GLU A 100 -5.08 8.12 -2.69
CA GLU A 100 -4.85 6.74 -3.13
C GLU A 100 -5.77 6.32 -4.29
N GLY A 101 -7.02 6.78 -4.30
CA GLY A 101 -7.96 6.50 -5.38
C GLY A 101 -7.50 7.02 -6.74
N VAL A 102 -6.87 8.20 -6.78
CA VAL A 102 -6.30 8.78 -8.02
C VAL A 102 -5.10 7.96 -8.48
N LEU A 103 -4.22 7.58 -7.54
CA LEU A 103 -3.06 6.75 -7.87
C LEU A 103 -3.46 5.39 -8.41
N ARG A 104 -4.47 4.74 -7.82
CA ARG A 104 -5.01 3.46 -8.32
C ARG A 104 -5.61 3.58 -9.72
N GLN A 105 -6.28 4.71 -10.01
CA GLN A 105 -6.77 4.97 -11.35
C GLN A 105 -5.63 5.11 -12.35
N GLN A 106 -4.58 5.86 -12.02
CA GLN A 106 -3.39 6.01 -12.87
C GLN A 106 -2.73 4.66 -13.18
N VAL A 107 -2.57 3.80 -12.15
CA VAL A 107 -2.04 2.44 -12.35
C VAL A 107 -2.92 1.62 -13.30
N ALA A 108 -4.25 1.68 -13.13
CA ALA A 108 -5.18 0.96 -14.00
C ALA A 108 -5.16 1.48 -15.45
N GLU A 109 -5.00 2.77 -15.66
CA GLU A 109 -4.87 3.38 -17.00
C GLU A 109 -3.56 2.96 -17.66
N LEU A 110 -2.43 2.99 -16.91
CA LEU A 110 -1.15 2.50 -17.40
C LEU A 110 -1.21 1.01 -17.76
N ALA A 111 -1.80 0.18 -16.91
CA ALA A 111 -1.95 -1.25 -17.18
C ALA A 111 -2.69 -1.50 -18.49
N ARG A 112 -3.84 -0.81 -18.72
CA ARG A 112 -4.59 -0.90 -19.98
C ARG A 112 -3.79 -0.43 -21.21
N LYS A 113 -2.92 0.59 -21.03
CA LYS A 113 -2.03 1.06 -22.09
C LYS A 113 -1.01 -0.01 -22.46
N LEU A 114 -0.31 -0.55 -21.46
CA LEU A 114 0.71 -1.57 -21.66
C LEU A 114 0.14 -2.88 -22.19
N GLU A 115 -1.08 -3.24 -21.78
CA GLU A 115 -1.81 -4.40 -22.30
C GLU A 115 -2.14 -4.22 -23.80
N ARG A 116 -2.68 -3.06 -24.21
CA ARG A 116 -2.95 -2.75 -25.62
C ARG A 116 -1.70 -2.77 -26.50
N GLU A 117 -0.55 -2.40 -25.94
CA GLU A 117 0.75 -2.47 -26.60
C GLU A 117 1.34 -3.90 -26.62
N GLY A 118 0.66 -4.87 -25.99
CA GLY A 118 1.12 -6.26 -25.90
C GLY A 118 2.31 -6.48 -24.97
N LEU A 119 2.67 -5.49 -24.13
CA LEU A 119 3.80 -5.65 -23.19
C LEU A 119 3.49 -6.66 -22.08
N MET A 120 2.21 -6.84 -21.75
CA MET A 120 1.75 -7.77 -20.71
C MET A 120 1.43 -9.18 -21.24
N ASP A 121 1.65 -9.44 -22.53
CA ASP A 121 1.41 -10.75 -23.13
C ASP A 121 2.24 -11.84 -22.42
N PRO A 122 1.60 -12.89 -21.90
CA PRO A 122 2.30 -14.03 -21.28
C PRO A 122 3.37 -14.67 -22.18
N MET A 123 3.20 -14.64 -23.49
CA MET A 123 4.15 -15.19 -24.47
C MET A 123 5.48 -14.42 -24.51
N ARG A 124 5.51 -13.20 -24.00
CA ARG A 124 6.74 -12.39 -23.87
C ARG A 124 7.55 -12.75 -22.63
N LYS A 125 6.93 -13.41 -21.64
CA LYS A 125 7.61 -13.76 -20.39
C LYS A 125 8.73 -14.77 -20.65
N ARG A 126 9.91 -14.44 -20.16
CA ARG A 126 11.07 -15.32 -20.26
C ARG A 126 10.94 -16.49 -19.29
N ARG A 127 11.31 -17.67 -19.74
CA ARG A 127 11.29 -18.85 -18.90
C ARG A 127 12.36 -18.73 -17.83
N ILE A 128 11.98 -18.94 -16.57
CA ILE A 128 12.91 -19.02 -15.46
C ILE A 128 13.58 -20.39 -15.53
N PRO A 129 14.93 -20.50 -15.47
CA PRO A 129 15.62 -21.78 -15.44
C PRO A 129 15.18 -22.63 -14.23
N ALA A 130 15.09 -23.93 -14.41
CA ALA A 130 14.72 -24.84 -13.33
C ALA A 130 15.79 -24.87 -12.21
N PHE A 131 17.03 -24.56 -12.57
CA PHE A 131 18.15 -24.46 -11.63
C PHE A 131 18.95 -23.18 -11.96
N CYS A 132 19.01 -22.28 -11.00
CA CYS A 132 19.79 -21.04 -11.11
C CYS A 132 21.10 -21.19 -10.36
N THR A 133 22.20 -20.84 -11.01
CA THR A 133 23.55 -20.79 -10.44
C THR A 133 23.96 -19.39 -10.04
N ARG A 134 23.38 -18.38 -10.68
CA ARG A 134 23.68 -16.97 -10.43
C ARG A 134 22.40 -16.13 -10.48
N VAL A 135 22.14 -15.37 -9.44
CA VAL A 135 20.98 -14.49 -9.33
C VAL A 135 21.46 -13.08 -9.01
N CYS A 136 20.87 -12.06 -9.63
CA CYS A 136 21.17 -10.67 -9.32
C CYS A 136 19.96 -10.02 -8.60
N VAL A 137 20.21 -9.44 -7.44
CA VAL A 137 19.18 -8.78 -6.63
C VAL A 137 19.26 -7.26 -6.84
N VAL A 138 18.17 -6.67 -7.29
CA VAL A 138 18.00 -5.21 -7.45
C VAL A 138 17.10 -4.71 -6.32
N THR A 139 17.68 -3.93 -5.40
CA THR A 139 16.98 -3.42 -4.21
C THR A 139 17.79 -2.30 -3.55
N SER A 140 17.26 -1.71 -2.46
CA SER A 140 18.05 -0.88 -1.56
C SER A 140 19.00 -1.75 -0.74
N LEU A 141 20.31 -1.46 -0.83
CA LEU A 141 21.34 -2.26 -0.12
C LEU A 141 21.34 -2.00 1.40
N SER A 142 20.73 -0.92 1.87
CA SER A 142 20.58 -0.59 3.30
C SER A 142 19.32 -1.17 3.94
N GLY A 143 18.43 -1.79 3.15
CA GLY A 143 17.17 -2.34 3.63
C GLY A 143 17.29 -3.77 4.19
N SER A 144 16.29 -4.22 4.95
CA SER A 144 16.22 -5.58 5.49
C SER A 144 15.97 -6.64 4.42
N VAL A 145 15.33 -6.27 3.29
CA VAL A 145 14.91 -7.20 2.24
C VAL A 145 16.09 -7.97 1.63
N ILE A 146 17.24 -7.31 1.46
CA ILE A 146 18.44 -8.00 0.92
C ILE A 146 18.89 -9.14 1.84
N GLU A 147 18.80 -8.96 3.14
CA GLU A 147 19.17 -10.01 4.11
C GLU A 147 18.14 -11.16 4.12
N ASP A 148 16.87 -10.86 3.93
CA ASP A 148 15.81 -11.88 3.81
C ASP A 148 16.00 -12.71 2.54
N VAL A 149 16.35 -12.08 1.42
CA VAL A 149 16.68 -12.77 0.17
C VAL A 149 17.90 -13.66 0.34
N LYS A 150 19.00 -13.15 0.91
CA LYS A 150 20.21 -13.92 1.19
C LYS A 150 19.93 -15.15 2.07
N ARG A 151 19.21 -14.95 3.18
CA ARG A 151 18.84 -16.00 4.11
C ARG A 151 17.99 -17.07 3.45
N THR A 152 17.03 -16.67 2.63
CA THR A 152 16.13 -17.59 1.93
C THR A 152 16.88 -18.40 0.88
N LEU A 153 17.70 -17.75 0.07
CA LEU A 153 18.51 -18.43 -0.96
C LEU A 153 19.55 -19.36 -0.34
N ALA A 154 20.26 -18.93 0.71
CA ALA A 154 21.22 -19.78 1.40
C ALA A 154 20.60 -21.08 1.96
N ARG A 155 19.34 -21.01 2.40
CA ARG A 155 18.59 -22.16 2.90
C ARG A 155 18.07 -23.07 1.79
N ARG A 156 17.65 -22.49 0.64
CA ARG A 156 16.96 -23.21 -0.44
C ARG A 156 17.89 -23.68 -1.54
N ASN A 157 18.92 -22.89 -1.86
CA ASN A 157 19.95 -23.20 -2.86
C ASN A 157 21.29 -22.56 -2.43
N PRO A 158 22.03 -23.23 -1.54
CA PRO A 158 23.28 -22.68 -0.98
C PRO A 158 24.41 -22.51 -2.01
N LEU A 159 24.26 -23.10 -3.21
CA LEU A 159 25.24 -23.00 -4.28
C LEU A 159 25.03 -21.81 -5.22
N VAL A 160 23.94 -21.05 -5.06
CA VAL A 160 23.65 -19.91 -5.92
C VAL A 160 24.57 -18.72 -5.57
N LEU A 161 25.19 -18.15 -6.59
CA LEU A 161 25.92 -16.90 -6.48
C LEU A 161 24.91 -15.74 -6.49
N ILE A 162 25.07 -14.81 -5.55
CA ILE A 162 24.18 -13.66 -5.40
C ILE A 162 24.97 -12.39 -5.68
N ASP A 163 24.66 -11.73 -6.80
CA ASP A 163 25.09 -10.36 -7.03
C ASP A 163 24.03 -9.40 -6.47
N ALA A 164 24.41 -8.21 -6.07
CA ALA A 164 23.49 -7.18 -5.61
C ALA A 164 23.78 -5.85 -6.29
N VAL A 165 22.75 -5.22 -6.85
CA VAL A 165 22.81 -3.90 -7.45
C VAL A 165 21.88 -2.96 -6.68
N GLY A 166 22.44 -1.89 -6.13
CA GLY A 166 21.71 -0.90 -5.34
C GLY A 166 20.88 0.05 -6.20
N CYS A 167 19.66 0.34 -5.75
CA CYS A 167 18.83 1.42 -6.27
C CYS A 167 18.00 2.06 -5.17
N SER A 168 17.43 3.25 -5.42
CA SER A 168 16.38 3.80 -4.59
C SER A 168 15.10 3.03 -4.85
N VAL A 169 14.39 2.65 -3.78
CA VAL A 169 13.13 1.88 -3.86
C VAL A 169 11.92 2.69 -3.40
N GLN A 170 12.08 4.00 -3.26
CA GLN A 170 11.06 4.99 -2.94
C GLN A 170 11.56 6.39 -3.32
N GLY A 171 10.64 7.35 -3.42
CA GLY A 171 10.94 8.74 -3.80
C GLY A 171 10.94 8.96 -5.31
N THR A 172 11.08 10.22 -5.71
CA THR A 172 10.93 10.67 -7.11
C THR A 172 12.00 10.13 -8.04
N ASP A 173 13.21 9.88 -7.55
CA ASP A 173 14.33 9.39 -8.34
C ASP A 173 14.36 7.86 -8.48
N ALA A 174 13.50 7.16 -7.73
CA ALA A 174 13.49 5.70 -7.71
C ALA A 174 13.30 5.07 -9.09
N PRO A 175 12.36 5.49 -9.95
CA PRO A 175 12.19 4.90 -11.29
C PRO A 175 13.46 4.92 -12.12
N THR A 176 14.13 6.07 -12.18
CA THR A 176 15.38 6.23 -12.93
C THR A 176 16.50 5.32 -12.41
N THR A 177 16.64 5.23 -11.08
CA THR A 177 17.66 4.38 -10.47
C THR A 177 17.36 2.90 -10.64
N ILE A 178 16.09 2.48 -10.59
CA ILE A 178 15.65 1.10 -10.85
C ILE A 178 15.96 0.71 -12.30
N VAL A 179 15.59 1.54 -13.28
CA VAL A 179 15.86 1.28 -14.70
C VAL A 179 17.37 1.09 -14.94
N ARG A 180 18.20 1.99 -14.38
CA ARG A 180 19.65 1.87 -14.48
C ARG A 180 20.17 0.59 -13.81
N ALA A 181 19.67 0.26 -12.61
CA ALA A 181 20.08 -0.92 -11.89
C ALA A 181 19.70 -2.22 -12.61
N LEU A 182 18.54 -2.28 -13.28
CA LEU A 182 18.14 -3.41 -14.13
C LEU A 182 19.11 -3.59 -15.30
N GLY A 183 19.55 -2.51 -15.95
CA GLY A 183 20.55 -2.56 -17.01
C GLY A 183 21.90 -3.08 -16.53
N VAL A 184 22.37 -2.62 -15.36
CA VAL A 184 23.62 -3.10 -14.73
C VAL A 184 23.47 -4.59 -14.35
N ALA A 185 22.37 -4.99 -13.71
CA ALA A 185 22.11 -6.35 -13.32
C ALA A 185 22.10 -7.30 -14.54
N ALA A 186 21.47 -6.89 -15.63
CA ALA A 186 21.45 -7.67 -16.87
C ALA A 186 22.86 -7.86 -17.50
N SER A 187 23.76 -6.87 -17.35
CA SER A 187 25.13 -6.96 -17.86
C SER A 187 25.96 -8.06 -17.18
N TYR A 188 25.62 -8.46 -15.95
CA TYR A 188 26.23 -9.60 -15.25
C TYR A 188 25.80 -10.96 -15.78
N LYS A 189 24.82 -10.99 -16.69
CA LYS A 189 24.24 -12.19 -17.30
C LYS A 189 23.82 -13.26 -16.27
N PRO A 190 23.05 -12.89 -15.24
CA PRO A 190 22.54 -13.85 -14.28
C PRO A 190 21.45 -14.74 -14.90
N ASP A 191 21.14 -15.85 -14.26
CA ASP A 191 20.03 -16.72 -14.64
C ASP A 191 18.66 -16.07 -14.41
N ALA A 192 18.57 -15.20 -13.38
CA ALA A 192 17.38 -14.41 -13.07
C ALA A 192 17.78 -13.12 -12.32
N ILE A 193 16.95 -12.09 -12.46
CA ILE A 193 17.02 -10.86 -11.66
C ILE A 193 15.84 -10.85 -10.69
N LEU A 194 16.11 -10.56 -9.42
CA LEU A 194 15.09 -10.31 -8.39
C LEU A 194 14.98 -8.81 -8.16
N LEU A 195 13.87 -8.20 -8.58
CA LEU A 195 13.55 -6.81 -8.26
C LEU A 195 12.66 -6.81 -7.03
N VAL A 196 13.21 -6.42 -5.87
CA VAL A 196 12.54 -6.64 -4.58
C VAL A 196 12.50 -5.38 -3.72
N ARG A 197 11.37 -5.23 -3.02
CA ARG A 197 11.12 -4.19 -2.04
C ARG A 197 10.13 -4.72 -1.00
N GLY A 198 10.43 -4.48 0.29
CA GLY A 198 9.53 -4.83 1.38
C GLY A 198 8.21 -4.05 1.37
N GLY A 199 7.39 -4.21 2.39
CA GLY A 199 6.13 -3.48 2.55
C GLY A 199 6.31 -1.97 2.65
N GLY A 200 5.21 -1.25 2.53
CA GLY A 200 5.11 0.21 2.61
C GLY A 200 3.72 0.66 2.22
N SER A 201 3.47 1.97 2.23
CA SER A 201 2.22 2.51 1.73
C SER A 201 2.09 2.29 0.22
N PHE A 202 0.86 2.32 -0.30
CA PHE A 202 0.61 2.27 -1.75
C PHE A 202 1.39 3.36 -2.50
N GLU A 203 1.47 4.55 -1.91
CA GLU A 203 2.23 5.69 -2.45
C GLU A 203 3.73 5.39 -2.54
N ASP A 204 4.32 4.77 -1.51
CA ASP A 204 5.73 4.36 -1.52
C ASP A 204 6.06 3.36 -2.61
N LEU A 205 5.09 2.52 -2.99
CA LEU A 205 5.25 1.49 -4.02
C LEU A 205 5.03 2.02 -5.44
N MET A 206 4.49 3.25 -5.58
CA MET A 206 4.15 3.83 -6.89
C MET A 206 5.33 3.97 -7.84
N CYS A 207 6.54 4.09 -7.35
CA CYS A 207 7.74 4.14 -8.20
C CYS A 207 7.93 2.88 -9.06
N PHE A 208 7.40 1.73 -8.65
CA PHE A 208 7.42 0.48 -9.41
C PHE A 208 6.31 0.42 -10.47
N ASN A 209 5.28 1.25 -10.33
CA ASN A 209 4.22 1.44 -11.33
C ASN A 209 4.58 2.53 -12.37
N ASP A 210 5.80 3.04 -12.36
CA ASP A 210 6.27 3.95 -13.41
C ASP A 210 6.40 3.23 -14.74
N GLU A 211 5.95 3.86 -15.82
CA GLU A 211 5.98 3.29 -17.17
C GLU A 211 7.39 2.90 -17.63
N SER A 212 8.40 3.69 -17.24
CA SER A 212 9.80 3.41 -17.60
C SER A 212 10.31 2.14 -16.94
N VAL A 213 9.91 1.88 -15.69
CA VAL A 213 10.25 0.64 -14.96
C VAL A 213 9.58 -0.56 -15.60
N ALA A 214 8.27 -0.48 -15.88
CA ALA A 214 7.53 -1.56 -16.54
C ALA A 214 8.14 -1.91 -17.92
N ARG A 215 8.50 -0.91 -18.70
CA ARG A 215 9.17 -1.10 -20.00
C ARG A 215 10.57 -1.69 -19.86
N ALA A 216 11.34 -1.26 -18.87
CA ALA A 216 12.68 -1.80 -18.60
C ALA A 216 12.62 -3.28 -18.20
N VAL A 217 11.64 -3.66 -17.37
CA VAL A 217 11.40 -5.06 -16.99
C VAL A 217 11.03 -5.90 -18.23
N ALA A 218 10.09 -5.41 -19.05
CA ALA A 218 9.67 -6.10 -20.28
C ALA A 218 10.79 -6.26 -21.32
N ALA A 219 11.67 -5.26 -21.44
CA ALA A 219 12.82 -5.26 -22.36
C ALA A 219 14.04 -6.03 -21.83
N CYS A 220 14.08 -6.34 -20.52
CA CYS A 220 15.25 -7.00 -19.92
C CYS A 220 15.55 -8.34 -20.60
N PRO A 221 16.79 -8.63 -21.03
CA PRO A 221 17.14 -9.88 -21.69
C PRO A 221 17.13 -11.09 -20.75
N VAL A 222 17.11 -10.86 -19.44
CA VAL A 222 17.11 -11.86 -18.38
C VAL A 222 15.71 -11.91 -17.74
N PRO A 223 15.21 -13.08 -17.28
CA PRO A 223 13.96 -13.13 -16.53
C PRO A 223 14.00 -12.25 -15.28
N VAL A 224 13.03 -11.39 -15.12
CA VAL A 224 12.86 -10.54 -13.92
C VAL A 224 11.72 -11.10 -13.08
N ILE A 225 12.01 -11.36 -11.81
CA ILE A 225 11.04 -11.79 -10.81
C ILE A 225 10.85 -10.63 -9.85
N THR A 226 9.62 -10.18 -9.70
CA THR A 226 9.27 -9.08 -8.81
C THR A 226 8.77 -9.59 -7.46
N GLY A 227 9.22 -8.94 -6.38
CA GLY A 227 8.70 -9.12 -5.02
C GLY A 227 8.54 -7.75 -4.39
N ILE A 228 7.40 -7.09 -4.65
CA ILE A 228 7.16 -5.69 -4.32
C ILE A 228 5.95 -5.60 -3.38
N GLY A 229 6.20 -5.11 -2.16
CA GLY A 229 5.17 -5.04 -1.13
C GLY A 229 4.81 -6.41 -0.53
N HIS A 230 3.60 -6.50 0.03
CA HIS A 230 3.02 -7.73 0.57
C HIS A 230 1.72 -8.05 -0.18
N GLU A 231 1.25 -9.29 -0.09
CA GLU A 231 -0.11 -9.59 -0.53
C GLU A 231 -1.13 -8.76 0.31
N PRO A 232 -2.07 -8.07 -0.34
CA PRO A 232 -2.52 -8.12 -1.73
C PRO A 232 -1.94 -7.00 -2.64
N ASP A 233 -0.70 -6.59 -2.48
CA ASP A 233 -0.09 -5.46 -3.22
C ASP A 233 0.30 -5.83 -4.67
N THR A 234 -0.43 -6.70 -5.31
CA THR A 234 -0.19 -7.15 -6.70
C THR A 234 -1.09 -6.46 -7.69
#